data_a0aa432f04cc778bd515402c4b50d156
#
_entry.id   a0aa432f04cc778bd515402c4b50d156
#
_cell.length_a   1.000
_cell.length_b   1.000
_cell.length_c   1.000
_cell.angle_alpha   90.00
_cell.angle_beta   90.00
_cell.angle_gamma   90.00
#
_symmetry.space_group_name_H-M   'P 1'
#
loop_
_entity.id
_entity.type
_entity.pdbx_description
1 polymer ?
#
loop_
_entity_poly.entity_id
_entity_poly.type
_entity_poly.pdbx_seq_one_letter_code
_entity_poly.pdbx_strand_id
1 'polypeptide(L)'
;MPSDMMNVSMDAFYRHIGAIAIAYARIAPVFYLLPFLNDRTIVNGVVKNTIVFAVILGLWPSFAHPQGGALFGVALTEAAAGLVLGVALSLPFWVATAVGELIDNQRGATISDSIDPATGVEASAFAPFVSLFYAAAFLQQGGMLTIVDALESSYATVPTGALFDVDLLRVGALLTDLVAHGLALAAPVLIVMFLTDALLGLFSRFCPQVNAFSLSLTVKSLVAFAVFHLYFVYAAPHELTALLHAHPFGSLVK
;
A
#
# COMPACT_ATOMS: atom_id res chain seq x y z
N MET A 1 35.04 -13.56 -40.26
CA MET A 1 34.54 -14.54 -39.30
C MET A 1 34.62 -14.13 -37.82
N PRO A 2 35.69 -13.54 -37.21
CA PRO A 2 35.65 -13.12 -35.81
C PRO A 2 34.82 -11.86 -35.56
N SER A 3 34.80 -10.90 -36.49
CA SER A 3 34.04 -9.65 -36.38
C SER A 3 32.53 -9.84 -36.37
N ASP A 4 32.02 -10.79 -37.14
CA ASP A 4 30.59 -11.04 -37.28
C ASP A 4 30.03 -11.76 -36.04
N MET A 5 30.77 -12.68 -35.46
CA MET A 5 30.41 -13.33 -34.19
C MET A 5 30.44 -12.34 -33.02
N MET A 6 31.39 -11.42 -33.01
CA MET A 6 31.48 -10.39 -31.96
C MET A 6 30.32 -9.38 -32.08
N ASN A 7 29.95 -8.97 -33.29
CA ASN A 7 28.81 -8.09 -33.52
C ASN A 7 27.47 -8.76 -33.10
N VAL A 8 27.27 -10.03 -33.46
CA VAL A 8 26.07 -10.79 -33.06
C VAL A 8 25.96 -10.93 -31.52
N SER A 9 27.10 -11.17 -30.85
CA SER A 9 27.10 -11.26 -29.37
C SER A 9 26.86 -9.91 -28.71
N MET A 10 27.36 -8.81 -29.24
CA MET A 10 27.11 -7.46 -28.76
C MET A 10 25.65 -7.05 -28.97
N ASP A 11 25.06 -7.33 -30.12
CA ASP A 11 23.64 -7.05 -30.38
C ASP A 11 22.72 -7.88 -29.50
N ALA A 12 23.05 -9.12 -29.19
CA ALA A 12 22.32 -9.93 -28.23
C ALA A 12 22.41 -9.35 -26.81
N PHE A 13 23.60 -8.90 -26.41
CA PHE A 13 23.82 -8.28 -25.10
C PHE A 13 23.03 -6.98 -24.95
N TYR A 14 23.06 -6.08 -25.92
CA TYR A 14 22.29 -4.84 -25.88
C TYR A 14 20.78 -5.10 -25.85
N ARG A 15 20.28 -6.11 -26.56
CA ARG A 15 18.87 -6.51 -26.52
C ARG A 15 18.46 -7.00 -25.14
N HIS A 16 19.30 -7.80 -24.48
CA HIS A 16 19.00 -8.29 -23.13
C HIS A 16 19.00 -7.16 -22.10
N ILE A 17 19.98 -6.25 -22.14
CA ILE A 17 20.01 -5.08 -21.25
C ILE A 17 18.79 -4.18 -21.48
N GLY A 18 18.42 -3.94 -22.75
CA GLY A 18 17.23 -3.15 -23.08
C GLY A 18 15.95 -3.79 -22.54
N ALA A 19 15.81 -5.12 -22.67
CA ALA A 19 14.66 -5.84 -22.13
C ALA A 19 14.58 -5.75 -20.58
N ILE A 20 15.73 -5.91 -19.89
CA ILE A 20 15.81 -5.75 -18.44
C ILE A 20 15.43 -4.31 -18.02
N ALA A 21 15.95 -3.30 -18.72
CA ALA A 21 15.65 -1.90 -18.41
C ALA A 21 14.15 -1.58 -18.58
N ILE A 22 13.52 -2.11 -19.63
CA ILE A 22 12.09 -1.95 -19.89
C ILE A 22 11.25 -2.67 -18.82
N ALA A 23 11.60 -3.92 -18.47
CA ALA A 23 10.95 -4.66 -17.40
C ALA A 23 11.10 -3.94 -16.05
N TYR A 24 12.29 -3.41 -15.77
CA TYR A 24 12.54 -2.61 -14.57
C TYR A 24 11.67 -1.36 -14.53
N ALA A 25 11.45 -0.70 -15.66
CA ALA A 25 10.60 0.50 -15.73
C ALA A 25 9.14 0.21 -15.29
N ARG A 26 8.58 -0.97 -15.60
CA ARG A 26 7.23 -1.37 -15.14
C ARG A 26 7.24 -1.92 -13.71
N ILE A 27 8.19 -2.75 -13.35
CA ILE A 27 8.19 -3.49 -12.08
C ILE A 27 8.64 -2.61 -10.91
N ALA A 28 9.66 -1.77 -11.09
CA ALA A 28 10.21 -0.96 -10.01
C ALA A 28 9.16 -0.02 -9.36
N PRO A 29 8.34 0.75 -10.10
CA PRO A 29 7.32 1.61 -9.48
C PRO A 29 6.38 0.86 -8.55
N VAL A 30 6.00 -0.38 -8.87
CA VAL A 30 5.14 -1.22 -8.01
C VAL A 30 5.78 -1.43 -6.65
N PHE A 31 7.04 -1.88 -6.62
CA PHE A 31 7.75 -2.17 -5.37
C PHE A 31 8.13 -0.90 -4.59
N TYR A 32 8.32 0.22 -5.27
CA TYR A 32 8.61 1.49 -4.61
C TYR A 32 7.37 2.16 -4.01
N LEU A 33 6.18 1.89 -4.55
CA LEU A 33 4.92 2.44 -4.03
C LEU A 33 4.33 1.62 -2.88
N LEU A 34 4.65 0.32 -2.76
CA LEU A 34 4.13 -0.55 -1.70
C LEU A 34 4.59 -0.07 -0.31
N PRO A 35 3.67 0.29 0.59
CA PRO A 35 4.02 0.93 1.87
C PRO A 35 4.85 0.05 2.79
N PHE A 36 4.64 -1.28 2.78
CA PHE A 36 5.39 -2.19 3.64
C PHE A 36 6.85 -2.39 3.19
N LEU A 37 7.18 -2.00 1.97
CA LEU A 37 8.56 -1.95 1.46
C LEU A 37 9.17 -0.55 1.58
N ASN A 38 8.51 0.38 2.26
CA ASN A 38 9.01 1.73 2.44
C ASN A 38 10.23 1.77 3.37
N ASP A 39 11.00 2.85 3.31
CA ASP A 39 12.30 3.02 3.99
C ASP A 39 12.25 2.83 5.52
N ARG A 40 11.06 2.96 6.12
CA ARG A 40 10.85 2.67 7.55
C ARG A 40 10.93 1.18 7.89
N THR A 41 10.63 0.30 6.93
CA THR A 41 10.57 -1.16 7.14
C THR A 41 11.78 -1.85 6.53
N ILE A 42 12.22 -1.41 5.34
CA ILE A 42 13.38 -1.94 4.62
C ILE A 42 14.30 -0.76 4.31
N VAL A 43 15.25 -0.54 5.19
CA VAL A 43 16.15 0.63 5.22
C VAL A 43 17.06 0.75 3.98
N ASN A 44 17.15 -0.27 3.12
CA ASN A 44 18.17 -0.30 2.07
C ASN A 44 17.55 -0.41 0.67
N GLY A 45 17.72 0.63 -0.17
CA GLY A 45 17.35 0.59 -1.58
C GLY A 45 17.97 -0.59 -2.35
N VAL A 46 19.09 -1.14 -1.86
CA VAL A 46 19.71 -2.35 -2.42
C VAL A 46 18.77 -3.55 -2.29
N VAL A 47 18.14 -3.74 -1.13
CA VAL A 47 17.19 -4.86 -0.92
C VAL A 47 15.98 -4.74 -1.85
N LYS A 48 15.41 -3.53 -1.99
CA LYS A 48 14.30 -3.29 -2.93
C LYS A 48 14.69 -3.64 -4.35
N ASN A 49 15.82 -3.14 -4.81
CA ASN A 49 16.31 -3.44 -6.16
C ASN A 49 16.60 -4.93 -6.35
N THR A 50 17.13 -5.61 -5.34
CA THR A 50 17.34 -7.07 -5.40
C THR A 50 16.02 -7.82 -5.58
N ILE A 51 14.96 -7.42 -4.87
CA ILE A 51 13.62 -8.00 -5.04
C ILE A 51 13.11 -7.73 -6.46
N VAL A 52 13.21 -6.49 -6.96
CA VAL A 52 12.81 -6.13 -8.32
C VAL A 52 13.53 -6.99 -9.35
N PHE A 53 14.86 -7.14 -9.24
CA PHE A 53 15.64 -7.98 -10.15
C PHE A 53 15.27 -9.46 -10.04
N ALA A 54 15.00 -9.98 -8.84
CA ALA A 54 14.55 -11.36 -8.66
C ALA A 54 13.21 -11.60 -9.37
N VAL A 55 12.27 -10.65 -9.28
CA VAL A 55 10.97 -10.71 -9.96
C VAL A 55 11.15 -10.61 -11.49
N ILE A 56 12.03 -9.72 -11.98
CA ILE A 56 12.36 -9.63 -13.41
C ILE A 56 12.87 -10.98 -13.93
N LEU A 57 13.77 -11.61 -13.20
CA LEU A 57 14.32 -12.91 -13.59
C LEU A 57 13.25 -14.02 -13.56
N GLY A 58 12.34 -13.98 -12.57
CA GLY A 58 11.25 -14.94 -12.46
C GLY A 58 10.21 -14.81 -13.58
N LEU A 59 9.93 -13.59 -14.03
CA LEU A 59 8.96 -13.29 -15.09
C LEU A 59 9.62 -13.25 -16.49
N TRP A 60 10.92 -13.57 -16.61
CA TRP A 60 11.69 -13.42 -17.87
C TRP A 60 11.02 -13.97 -19.12
N PRO A 61 10.34 -15.12 -19.11
CA PRO A 61 9.68 -15.64 -20.32
C PRO A 61 8.51 -14.79 -20.82
N SER A 62 7.92 -13.95 -19.95
CA SER A 62 6.70 -13.19 -20.23
C SER A 62 6.97 -11.87 -20.96
N PHE A 63 8.26 -11.46 -21.12
CA PHE A 63 8.59 -10.19 -21.75
C PHE A 63 8.76 -10.33 -23.27
N ALA A 64 7.92 -9.64 -24.03
CA ALA A 64 8.17 -9.44 -25.45
C ALA A 64 9.37 -8.50 -25.64
N HIS A 65 10.31 -8.88 -26.50
CA HIS A 65 11.42 -8.01 -26.86
C HIS A 65 10.88 -6.86 -27.72
N PRO A 66 11.10 -5.59 -27.34
CA PRO A 66 10.64 -4.48 -28.15
C PRO A 66 11.34 -4.51 -29.50
N GLN A 67 10.57 -4.73 -30.55
CA GLN A 67 11.05 -4.63 -31.91
C GLN A 67 10.80 -3.20 -32.42
N GLY A 68 11.84 -2.38 -32.38
CA GLY A 68 11.86 -1.09 -33.11
C GLY A 68 10.95 -0.03 -32.49
N GLY A 69 11.50 0.82 -31.66
CA GLY A 69 10.90 2.03 -31.11
C GLY A 69 11.96 2.82 -30.36
N ALA A 70 11.75 4.10 -30.11
CA ALA A 70 12.62 4.84 -29.20
C ALA A 70 12.51 4.19 -27.82
N LEU A 71 13.56 3.53 -27.36
CA LEU A 71 13.67 2.85 -26.04
C LEU A 71 13.08 3.71 -24.92
N PHE A 72 13.27 5.02 -25.00
CA PHE A 72 12.75 5.98 -24.05
C PHE A 72 11.21 6.04 -24.06
N GLY A 73 10.56 6.03 -25.22
CA GLY A 73 9.09 6.04 -25.32
C GLY A 73 8.47 4.79 -24.72
N VAL A 74 9.05 3.62 -25.03
CA VAL A 74 8.61 2.34 -24.45
C VAL A 74 8.82 2.33 -22.94
N ALA A 75 9.98 2.76 -22.45
CA ALA A 75 10.23 2.82 -21.01
C ALA A 75 9.25 3.75 -20.27
N LEU A 76 8.82 4.85 -20.90
CA LEU A 76 7.85 5.77 -20.32
C LEU A 76 6.45 5.14 -20.21
N THR A 77 5.98 4.46 -21.24
CA THR A 77 4.69 3.73 -21.19
C THR A 77 4.73 2.60 -20.18
N GLU A 78 5.83 1.88 -20.07
CA GLU A 78 6.03 0.83 -19.06
C GLU A 78 6.02 1.40 -17.64
N ALA A 79 6.72 2.51 -17.41
CA ALA A 79 6.73 3.18 -16.11
C ALA A 79 5.32 3.69 -15.72
N ALA A 80 4.56 4.22 -16.68
CA ALA A 80 3.18 4.63 -16.45
C ALA A 80 2.28 3.44 -16.07
N ALA A 81 2.39 2.31 -16.80
CA ALA A 81 1.67 1.09 -16.47
C ALA A 81 2.05 0.56 -15.07
N GLY A 82 3.34 0.57 -14.74
CA GLY A 82 3.86 0.20 -13.43
C GLY A 82 3.36 1.10 -12.30
N LEU A 83 3.27 2.42 -12.54
CA LEU A 83 2.70 3.38 -11.59
C LEU A 83 1.22 3.09 -11.32
N VAL A 84 0.41 2.90 -12.36
CA VAL A 84 -1.03 2.59 -12.20
C VAL A 84 -1.22 1.31 -11.42
N LEU A 85 -0.47 0.26 -11.76
CA LEU A 85 -0.51 -1.01 -11.03
C LEU A 85 -0.03 -0.85 -9.58
N GLY A 86 1.07 -0.12 -9.37
CA GLY A 86 1.63 0.13 -8.05
C GLY A 86 0.67 0.92 -7.15
N VAL A 87 0.01 1.95 -7.68
CA VAL A 87 -1.04 2.68 -6.96
C VAL A 87 -2.18 1.74 -6.60
N ALA A 88 -2.71 0.97 -7.57
CA ALA A 88 -3.82 0.05 -7.32
C ALA A 88 -3.52 -0.97 -6.23
N LEU A 89 -2.31 -1.56 -6.24
CA LEU A 89 -1.87 -2.52 -5.23
C LEU A 89 -1.57 -1.86 -3.87
N SER A 90 -1.24 -0.57 -3.84
CA SER A 90 -0.94 0.18 -2.61
C SER A 90 -2.19 0.72 -1.92
N LEU A 91 -3.31 0.90 -2.64
CA LEU A 91 -4.55 1.46 -2.09
C LEU A 91 -5.03 0.76 -0.81
N PRO A 92 -5.11 -0.57 -0.70
CA PRO A 92 -5.57 -1.23 0.51
C PRO A 92 -4.68 -0.95 1.72
N PHE A 93 -3.36 -0.83 1.51
CA PHE A 93 -2.40 -0.48 2.57
C PHE A 93 -2.59 0.95 3.05
N TRP A 94 -2.83 1.90 2.12
CA TRP A 94 -3.11 3.30 2.48
C TRP A 94 -4.42 3.42 3.25
N VAL A 95 -5.45 2.65 2.86
CA VAL A 95 -6.71 2.61 3.61
C VAL A 95 -6.51 2.02 5.00
N ALA A 96 -5.74 0.93 5.14
CA ALA A 96 -5.40 0.35 6.43
C ALA A 96 -4.66 1.37 7.33
N THR A 97 -3.72 2.12 6.78
CA THR A 97 -3.02 3.20 7.50
C THR A 97 -3.99 4.30 7.91
N ALA A 98 -4.88 4.75 7.00
CA ALA A 98 -5.88 5.78 7.28
C ALA A 98 -6.87 5.37 8.38
N VAL A 99 -7.23 4.08 8.46
CA VAL A 99 -8.03 3.55 9.58
C VAL A 99 -7.33 3.76 10.92
N GLY A 100 -6.04 3.45 10.99
CA GLY A 100 -5.23 3.70 12.19
C GLY A 100 -5.13 5.19 12.52
N GLU A 101 -4.95 6.04 11.53
CA GLU A 101 -4.91 7.51 11.70
C GLU A 101 -6.25 8.06 12.19
N LEU A 102 -7.37 7.56 11.71
CA LEU A 102 -8.69 7.95 12.20
C LEU A 102 -8.85 7.64 13.69
N ILE A 103 -8.41 6.47 14.14
CA ILE A 103 -8.43 6.08 15.55
C ILE A 103 -7.49 6.97 16.35
N ASP A 104 -6.27 7.22 15.87
CA ASP A 104 -5.29 8.07 16.52
C ASP A 104 -5.79 9.52 16.65
N ASN A 105 -6.39 10.08 15.62
CA ASN A 105 -7.00 11.41 15.66
C ASN A 105 -8.15 11.50 16.66
N GLN A 106 -9.03 10.50 16.69
CA GLN A 106 -10.17 10.49 17.60
C GLN A 106 -9.76 10.37 19.07
N ARG A 107 -8.69 9.65 19.40
CA ARG A 107 -8.16 9.61 20.78
C ARG A 107 -7.35 10.84 21.17
N GLY A 108 -7.09 11.77 20.22
CA GLY A 108 -6.37 13.01 20.45
C GLY A 108 -4.85 12.89 20.44
N ALA A 109 -4.30 11.89 19.78
CA ALA A 109 -2.84 11.70 19.66
C ALA A 109 -2.15 12.91 18.99
N THR A 110 -2.77 13.50 17.97
CA THR A 110 -2.27 14.68 17.27
C THR A 110 -2.18 15.94 18.15
N ILE A 111 -2.99 16.02 19.19
CA ILE A 111 -2.94 17.14 20.16
C ILE A 111 -1.69 17.01 21.04
N SER A 112 -1.30 15.80 21.38
CA SER A 112 -0.08 15.54 22.17
C SER A 112 1.18 15.95 21.41
N ASP A 113 1.25 15.72 20.09
CA ASP A 113 2.38 16.12 19.24
C ASP A 113 2.55 17.64 19.16
N SER A 114 1.43 18.39 19.23
CA SER A 114 1.47 19.85 19.22
C SER A 114 1.93 20.44 20.56
N ILE A 115 1.87 19.66 21.65
CA ILE A 115 2.23 20.10 23.00
C ILE A 115 3.72 19.89 23.29
N ASP A 116 4.34 18.87 22.73
CA ASP A 116 5.78 18.63 22.91
C ASP A 116 6.50 18.25 21.60
N PRO A 117 6.76 19.24 20.75
CA PRO A 117 7.50 19.02 19.51
C PRO A 117 9.00 18.69 19.74
N ALA A 118 9.49 18.83 20.97
CA ALA A 118 10.91 18.62 21.26
C ALA A 118 11.30 17.13 21.40
N THR A 119 10.34 16.25 21.73
CA THR A 119 10.61 14.82 21.91
C THR A 119 10.61 14.05 20.60
N GLY A 120 10.01 14.58 19.54
CA GLY A 120 9.98 13.93 18.21
C GLY A 120 9.32 12.53 18.21
N VAL A 121 8.67 12.15 19.31
CA VAL A 121 7.97 10.87 19.43
C VAL A 121 6.62 11.02 18.77
N GLU A 122 6.42 10.33 17.66
CA GLU A 122 5.11 10.24 17.03
C GLU A 122 4.11 9.65 18.03
N ALA A 123 3.11 10.43 18.43
CA ALA A 123 2.06 9.98 19.33
C ALA A 123 1.09 9.00 18.65
N SER A 124 1.18 8.87 17.32
CA SER A 124 0.44 7.91 16.51
C SER A 124 0.96 6.49 16.76
N ALA A 125 0.14 5.63 17.35
CA ALA A 125 0.47 4.23 17.61
C ALA A 125 -0.36 3.27 16.77
N PHE A 126 -1.62 3.62 16.46
CA PHE A 126 -2.51 2.75 15.70
C PHE A 126 -2.18 2.72 14.22
N ALA A 127 -1.84 3.85 13.60
CA ALA A 127 -1.54 3.90 12.18
C ALA A 127 -0.36 2.97 11.79
N PRO A 128 0.83 3.03 12.43
CA PRO A 128 1.91 2.08 12.16
C PRO A 128 1.52 0.64 12.49
N PHE A 129 0.79 0.42 13.58
CA PHE A 129 0.38 -0.91 14.00
C PHE A 129 -0.55 -1.56 12.96
N VAL A 130 -1.63 -0.87 12.56
CA VAL A 130 -2.59 -1.38 11.57
C VAL A 130 -1.91 -1.61 10.22
N SER A 131 -1.05 -0.69 9.81
CA SER A 131 -0.28 -0.82 8.56
C SER A 131 0.63 -2.05 8.56
N LEU A 132 1.41 -2.26 9.62
CA LEU A 132 2.30 -3.43 9.74
C LEU A 132 1.52 -4.74 9.89
N PHE A 133 0.42 -4.71 10.63
CA PHE A 133 -0.43 -5.90 10.77
C PHE A 133 -1.07 -6.29 9.44
N TYR A 134 -1.60 -5.31 8.69
CA TYR A 134 -2.15 -5.55 7.36
C TYR A 134 -1.08 -6.12 6.42
N ALA A 135 0.12 -5.54 6.43
CA ALA A 135 1.25 -6.05 5.64
C ALA A 135 1.63 -7.49 6.01
N ALA A 136 1.69 -7.80 7.31
CA ALA A 136 2.00 -9.15 7.79
C ALA A 136 0.91 -10.15 7.38
N ALA A 137 -0.37 -9.80 7.52
CA ALA A 137 -1.49 -10.63 7.10
C ALA A 137 -1.49 -10.86 5.58
N PHE A 138 -1.20 -9.81 4.79
CA PHE A 138 -1.06 -9.90 3.35
C PHE A 138 0.06 -10.87 2.95
N LEU A 139 1.25 -10.72 3.53
CA LEU A 139 2.39 -11.59 3.23
C LEU A 139 2.14 -13.04 3.65
N GLN A 140 1.49 -13.25 4.80
CA GLN A 140 1.14 -14.59 5.29
C GLN A 140 0.17 -15.33 4.35
N GLN A 141 -0.71 -14.60 3.67
CA GLN A 141 -1.66 -15.16 2.70
C GLN A 141 -1.09 -15.29 1.28
N GLY A 142 0.22 -15.19 1.13
CA GLY A 142 0.87 -15.32 -0.18
C GLY A 142 0.86 -14.02 -1.00
N GLY A 143 0.74 -12.87 -0.35
CA GLY A 143 0.63 -11.57 -1.02
C GLY A 143 1.76 -11.26 -2.00
N MET A 144 2.97 -11.77 -1.78
CA MET A 144 4.05 -11.64 -2.77
C MET A 144 3.72 -12.37 -4.09
N LEU A 145 3.08 -13.53 -4.02
CA LEU A 145 2.63 -14.23 -5.23
C LEU A 145 1.52 -13.43 -5.92
N THR A 146 0.58 -12.88 -5.15
CA THR A 146 -0.47 -12.00 -5.70
C THR A 146 0.10 -10.80 -6.45
N ILE A 147 1.19 -10.17 -5.95
CA ILE A 147 1.88 -9.08 -6.64
C ILE A 147 2.50 -9.58 -7.95
N VAL A 148 3.17 -10.74 -7.93
CA VAL A 148 3.80 -11.34 -9.11
C VAL A 148 2.75 -11.71 -10.17
N ASP A 149 1.64 -12.33 -9.75
CA ASP A 149 0.51 -12.67 -10.62
C ASP A 149 -0.15 -11.42 -11.23
N ALA A 150 -0.28 -10.35 -10.45
CA ALA A 150 -0.77 -9.07 -10.94
C ALA A 150 0.16 -8.45 -11.98
N LEU A 151 1.48 -8.53 -11.77
CA LEU A 151 2.49 -8.10 -12.73
C LEU A 151 2.42 -8.93 -14.01
N GLU A 152 2.34 -10.25 -13.93
CA GLU A 152 2.21 -11.13 -15.08
C GLU A 152 0.93 -10.82 -15.85
N SER A 153 -0.21 -10.72 -15.18
CA SER A 153 -1.49 -10.35 -15.77
C SER A 153 -1.45 -8.97 -16.43
N SER A 154 -0.66 -8.03 -15.88
CA SER A 154 -0.48 -6.71 -16.47
C SER A 154 0.20 -6.76 -17.84
N TYR A 155 1.14 -7.67 -18.06
CA TYR A 155 1.78 -7.88 -19.36
C TYR A 155 0.83 -8.54 -20.37
N ALA A 156 -0.08 -9.39 -19.90
CA ALA A 156 -1.11 -9.98 -20.75
C ALA A 156 -2.16 -8.95 -21.20
N THR A 157 -2.53 -8.01 -20.31
CA THR A 157 -3.54 -6.98 -20.57
C THR A 157 -2.97 -5.81 -21.38
N VAL A 158 -1.77 -5.36 -21.04
CA VAL A 158 -1.04 -4.25 -21.68
C VAL A 158 0.31 -4.79 -22.15
N PRO A 159 0.41 -5.26 -23.39
CA PRO A 159 1.68 -5.72 -23.96
C PRO A 159 2.76 -4.64 -23.93
N THR A 160 4.02 -5.06 -23.90
CA THR A 160 5.17 -4.15 -23.81
C THR A 160 5.14 -3.07 -24.89
N GLY A 161 5.20 -1.81 -24.47
CA GLY A 161 5.17 -0.63 -25.35
C GLY A 161 3.79 -0.26 -25.89
N ALA A 162 2.72 -0.97 -25.51
CA ALA A 162 1.37 -0.60 -25.89
C ALA A 162 0.89 0.65 -25.14
N LEU A 163 0.10 1.47 -25.81
CA LEU A 163 -0.64 2.54 -25.16
C LEU A 163 -1.87 1.92 -24.47
N PHE A 164 -2.21 2.43 -23.32
CA PHE A 164 -3.38 2.01 -22.53
C PHE A 164 -4.15 3.22 -22.03
N ASP A 165 -5.42 3.02 -21.79
CA ASP A 165 -6.29 4.03 -21.17
C ASP A 165 -6.72 3.56 -19.78
N VAL A 166 -6.76 4.50 -18.83
CA VAL A 166 -7.16 4.24 -17.45
C VAL A 166 -8.60 4.67 -17.26
N ASP A 167 -9.46 3.72 -16.91
CA ASP A 167 -10.85 4.00 -16.59
C ASP A 167 -10.98 4.66 -15.21
N LEU A 168 -10.92 6.00 -15.18
CA LEU A 168 -10.99 6.79 -13.94
C LEU A 168 -12.28 6.54 -13.13
N LEU A 169 -13.37 6.16 -13.77
CA LEU A 169 -14.62 5.83 -13.07
C LEU A 169 -14.47 4.54 -12.27
N ARG A 170 -13.79 3.56 -12.81
CA ARG A 170 -13.51 2.30 -12.12
C ARG A 170 -12.51 2.47 -10.99
N VAL A 171 -11.48 3.30 -11.19
CA VAL A 171 -10.55 3.67 -10.11
C VAL A 171 -11.31 4.36 -8.97
N GLY A 172 -12.21 5.29 -9.29
CA GLY A 172 -13.07 5.96 -8.31
C GLY A 172 -13.99 5.00 -7.56
N ALA A 173 -14.59 4.04 -8.27
CA ALA A 173 -15.44 3.01 -7.66
C ALA A 173 -14.63 2.11 -6.71
N LEU A 174 -13.45 1.66 -7.13
CA LEU A 174 -12.53 0.88 -6.29
C LEU A 174 -12.14 1.65 -5.01
N LEU A 175 -11.75 2.92 -5.16
CA LEU A 175 -11.38 3.76 -4.02
C LEU A 175 -12.56 3.94 -3.05
N THR A 176 -13.76 4.17 -3.58
CA THR A 176 -14.98 4.32 -2.75
C THR A 176 -15.27 3.05 -1.97
N ASP A 177 -15.17 1.89 -2.61
CA ASP A 177 -15.37 0.59 -1.99
C ASP A 177 -14.33 0.32 -0.89
N LEU A 178 -13.05 0.55 -1.17
CA LEU A 178 -11.97 0.40 -0.19
C LEU A 178 -12.14 1.34 1.01
N VAL A 179 -12.52 2.60 0.78
CA VAL A 179 -12.75 3.57 1.87
C VAL A 179 -13.97 3.16 2.71
N ALA A 180 -15.04 2.67 2.08
CA ALA A 180 -16.21 2.18 2.79
C ALA A 180 -15.88 0.98 3.70
N HIS A 181 -15.11 0.02 3.21
CA HIS A 181 -14.62 -1.11 4.01
C HIS A 181 -13.67 -0.66 5.13
N GLY A 182 -12.75 0.27 4.84
CA GLY A 182 -11.87 0.84 5.87
C GLY A 182 -12.64 1.55 6.98
N LEU A 183 -13.67 2.34 6.61
CA LEU A 183 -14.52 3.02 7.59
C LEU A 183 -15.35 2.01 8.40
N ALA A 184 -15.88 0.97 7.78
CA ALA A 184 -16.59 -0.10 8.46
C ALA A 184 -15.67 -0.83 9.47
N LEU A 185 -14.40 -1.03 9.12
CA LEU A 185 -13.39 -1.60 10.00
C LEU A 185 -13.08 -0.69 11.22
N ALA A 186 -13.02 0.62 11.02
CA ALA A 186 -12.79 1.59 12.09
C ALA A 186 -14.02 1.84 12.97
N ALA A 187 -15.22 1.69 12.42
CA ALA A 187 -16.48 2.13 13.03
C ALA A 187 -16.71 1.64 14.47
N PRO A 188 -16.49 0.36 14.83
CA PRO A 188 -16.72 -0.10 16.20
C PRO A 188 -15.87 0.64 17.22
N VAL A 189 -14.59 0.88 16.90
CA VAL A 189 -13.67 1.61 17.78
C VAL A 189 -14.09 3.08 17.89
N LEU A 190 -14.40 3.72 16.76
CA LEU A 190 -14.82 5.12 16.70
C LEU A 190 -16.12 5.36 17.47
N ILE A 191 -17.12 4.47 17.35
CA ILE A 191 -18.39 4.55 18.06
C ILE A 191 -18.17 4.47 19.57
N VAL A 192 -17.37 3.53 20.06
CA VAL A 192 -17.11 3.38 21.49
C VAL A 192 -16.31 4.58 22.03
N MET A 193 -15.38 5.12 21.27
CA MET A 193 -14.65 6.33 21.65
C MET A 193 -15.57 7.55 21.71
N PHE A 194 -16.49 7.71 20.75
CA PHE A 194 -17.51 8.76 20.79
C PHE A 194 -18.43 8.61 22.02
N LEU A 195 -18.86 7.38 22.33
CA LEU A 195 -19.65 7.10 23.53
C LEU A 195 -18.86 7.44 24.81
N THR A 196 -17.57 7.16 24.84
CA THR A 196 -16.68 7.53 25.94
C THR A 196 -16.63 9.05 26.14
N ASP A 197 -16.52 9.83 25.04
CA ASP A 197 -16.59 11.29 25.13
C ASP A 197 -17.91 11.79 25.68
N ALA A 198 -19.03 11.23 25.24
CA ALA A 198 -20.35 11.58 25.72
C ALA A 198 -20.50 11.29 27.22
N LEU A 199 -20.02 10.13 27.67
CA LEU A 199 -20.05 9.75 29.09
C LEU A 199 -19.16 10.66 29.94
N LEU A 200 -17.95 10.97 29.50
CA LEU A 200 -17.03 11.88 30.20
C LEU A 200 -17.55 13.31 30.22
N GLY A 201 -18.19 13.77 29.13
CA GLY A 201 -18.87 15.07 29.09
C GLY A 201 -20.04 15.14 30.08
N LEU A 202 -20.82 14.06 30.21
CA LEU A 202 -21.88 13.99 31.23
C LEU A 202 -21.30 13.93 32.63
N PHE A 203 -20.24 13.15 32.86
CA PHE A 203 -19.55 13.03 34.13
C PHE A 203 -19.01 14.38 34.65
N SER A 204 -18.42 15.19 33.75
CA SER A 204 -17.89 16.52 34.10
C SER A 204 -18.97 17.49 34.61
N ARG A 205 -20.23 17.27 34.22
CA ARG A 205 -21.35 18.06 34.70
C ARG A 205 -21.65 17.79 36.19
N PHE A 206 -21.39 16.58 36.65
CA PHE A 206 -21.61 16.19 38.06
C PHE A 206 -20.36 16.38 38.93
N CYS A 207 -19.18 16.34 38.32
CA CYS A 207 -17.89 16.49 38.99
C CYS A 207 -17.04 17.60 38.33
N PRO A 208 -17.41 18.90 38.53
CA PRO A 208 -16.75 20.01 37.83
C PRO A 208 -15.29 20.23 38.26
N GLN A 209 -14.82 19.57 39.29
CA GLN A 209 -13.43 19.62 39.75
C GLN A 209 -12.49 18.77 38.88
N VAL A 210 -13.03 17.84 38.08
CA VAL A 210 -12.24 16.96 37.20
C VAL A 210 -12.15 17.61 35.84
N ASN A 211 -10.92 17.78 35.36
CA ASN A 211 -10.70 18.22 33.98
C ASN A 211 -11.05 17.08 33.01
N ALA A 212 -12.29 17.13 32.47
CA ALA A 212 -12.79 16.11 31.57
C ALA A 212 -11.92 15.94 30.32
N PHE A 213 -11.27 17.00 29.85
CA PHE A 213 -10.42 16.95 28.66
C PHE A 213 -9.16 16.08 28.87
N SER A 214 -8.42 16.32 29.95
CA SER A 214 -7.21 15.52 30.23
C SER A 214 -7.54 14.06 30.57
N LEU A 215 -8.65 13.83 31.27
CA LEU A 215 -9.14 12.49 31.57
C LEU A 215 -9.59 11.75 30.30
N SER A 216 -10.23 12.47 29.37
CA SER A 216 -10.71 11.94 28.09
C SER A 216 -9.57 11.34 27.26
N LEU A 217 -8.43 12.02 27.14
CA LEU A 217 -7.30 11.53 26.36
C LEU A 217 -6.80 10.16 26.86
N THR A 218 -6.66 10.01 28.17
CA THR A 218 -6.18 8.78 28.79
C THR A 218 -7.20 7.64 28.68
N VAL A 219 -8.46 7.94 29.01
CA VAL A 219 -9.53 6.93 28.99
C VAL A 219 -9.81 6.48 27.56
N LYS A 220 -9.87 7.40 26.59
CA LYS A 220 -10.06 7.04 25.17
C LYS A 220 -8.92 6.17 24.65
N SER A 221 -7.68 6.45 25.00
CA SER A 221 -6.56 5.60 24.59
C SER A 221 -6.71 4.18 25.12
N LEU A 222 -7.05 4.02 26.43
CA LEU A 222 -7.28 2.70 27.01
C LEU A 222 -8.44 1.96 26.34
N VAL A 223 -9.56 2.65 26.17
CA VAL A 223 -10.78 2.11 25.54
C VAL A 223 -10.50 1.73 24.08
N ALA A 224 -9.83 2.59 23.33
CA ALA A 224 -9.46 2.33 21.93
C ALA A 224 -8.62 1.05 21.80
N PHE A 225 -7.59 0.88 22.62
CA PHE A 225 -6.77 -0.33 22.61
C PHE A 225 -7.56 -1.57 23.03
N ALA A 226 -8.41 -1.49 24.05
CA ALA A 226 -9.21 -2.61 24.52
C ALA A 226 -10.22 -3.06 23.45
N VAL A 227 -10.98 -2.11 22.88
CA VAL A 227 -11.98 -2.42 21.84
C VAL A 227 -11.30 -2.89 20.57
N PHE A 228 -10.24 -2.21 20.15
CA PHE A 228 -9.46 -2.61 18.98
C PHE A 228 -8.92 -4.03 19.14
N HIS A 229 -8.33 -4.37 20.29
CA HIS A 229 -7.81 -5.71 20.54
C HIS A 229 -8.91 -6.78 20.46
N LEU A 230 -10.05 -6.55 21.11
CA LEU A 230 -11.18 -7.48 21.11
C LEU A 230 -11.78 -7.65 19.70
N TYR A 231 -12.01 -6.53 19.01
CA TYR A 231 -12.61 -6.52 17.68
C TYR A 231 -11.65 -7.10 16.64
N PHE A 232 -10.38 -6.71 16.70
CA PHE A 232 -9.38 -7.05 15.70
C PHE A 232 -9.07 -8.55 15.68
N VAL A 233 -9.05 -9.21 16.84
CA VAL A 233 -8.84 -10.66 16.93
C VAL A 233 -9.93 -11.44 16.18
N TYR A 234 -11.17 -10.95 16.20
CA TYR A 234 -12.32 -11.68 15.62
C TYR A 234 -12.71 -11.23 14.21
N ALA A 235 -12.64 -9.95 13.92
CA ALA A 235 -13.16 -9.38 12.67
C ALA A 235 -12.09 -9.09 11.62
N ALA A 236 -10.89 -8.72 12.05
CA ALA A 236 -9.83 -8.30 11.13
C ALA A 236 -9.41 -9.34 10.09
N PRO A 237 -9.31 -10.63 10.40
CA PRO A 237 -8.94 -11.62 9.38
C PRO A 237 -9.94 -11.70 8.22
N HIS A 238 -11.22 -11.53 8.50
CA HIS A 238 -12.29 -11.63 7.49
C HIS A 238 -12.36 -10.37 6.60
N GLU A 239 -12.33 -9.19 7.22
CA GLU A 239 -12.39 -7.92 6.50
C GLU A 239 -11.10 -7.64 5.71
N LEU A 240 -9.96 -8.04 6.26
CA LEU A 240 -8.67 -7.92 5.57
C LEU A 240 -8.57 -8.85 4.35
N THR A 241 -9.15 -10.06 4.43
CA THR A 241 -9.23 -10.94 3.26
C THR A 241 -10.13 -10.37 2.18
N ALA A 242 -11.22 -9.70 2.54
CA ALA A 242 -12.09 -9.02 1.57
C ALA A 242 -11.34 -7.91 0.82
N LEU A 243 -10.52 -7.11 1.53
CA LEU A 243 -9.66 -6.09 0.90
C LEU A 243 -8.58 -6.69 0.00
N LEU A 244 -8.10 -7.91 0.30
CA LEU A 244 -7.08 -8.60 -0.50
C LEU A 244 -7.62 -9.17 -1.81
N HIS A 245 -8.90 -9.55 -1.85
CA HIS A 245 -9.52 -10.16 -3.04
C HIS A 245 -10.09 -9.11 -4.02
N ALA A 246 -10.07 -7.83 -3.68
CA ALA A 246 -10.55 -6.74 -4.52
C ALA A 246 -9.58 -6.37 -5.65
N HIS A 247 -8.98 -7.37 -6.35
CA HIS A 247 -8.01 -7.08 -7.39
C HIS A 247 -8.45 -7.51 -8.77
N PRO A 248 -8.80 -6.54 -9.58
CA PRO A 248 -8.56 -6.79 -10.98
C PRO A 248 -7.86 -5.60 -11.65
N PHE A 249 -6.53 -5.67 -11.80
CA PHE A 249 -5.82 -4.75 -12.69
C PHE A 249 -6.44 -4.73 -14.09
N GLY A 250 -6.81 -5.91 -14.63
CA GLY A 250 -7.49 -6.04 -15.91
C GLY A 250 -8.86 -5.35 -16.01
N SER A 251 -9.48 -4.97 -14.88
CA SER A 251 -10.72 -4.18 -14.89
C SER A 251 -10.48 -2.67 -14.87
N LEU A 252 -9.29 -2.21 -14.49
CA LEU A 252 -8.94 -0.79 -14.38
C LEU A 252 -8.41 -0.20 -15.70
N VAL A 253 -7.96 -1.05 -16.60
CA VAL A 253 -7.32 -0.67 -17.86
C VAL A 253 -8.15 -1.18 -19.03
N LYS A 254 -8.27 -0.35 -20.06
CA LYS A 254 -8.88 -0.68 -21.37
C LYS A 254 -7.84 -0.64 -22.47
#